data_eed1d828fcf52d2e4377e50bd5fa1aba
#
_entry.id   eed1d828fcf52d2e4377e50bd5fa1aba
#
_cell.length_a   1.000
_cell.length_b   1.000
_cell.length_c   1.000
_cell.angle_alpha   90.00
_cell.angle_beta   90.00
_cell.angle_gamma   90.00
#
_symmetry.space_group_name_H-M   'P 1'
#
loop_
_entity.id
_entity.type
_entity.pdbx_description
1 polymer ?
#
loop_
_entity_poly.entity_id
_entity_poly.type
_entity_poly.pdbx_seq_one_letter_code
_entity_poly.pdbx_strand_id
1 'polypeptide(L)'
;MFWRAASLCLLLLAGCSAPTQDFNSEVVPIGNFRLGEIVPRAEAELTKGPFSRLASREDWMDALDLAFNSRFSRFEGGSYYHLGITAEGYVHAKPGMQVIGAPKSILIFTVIVLEDHTGKILTEKPHQITVIEQLSGASFLGSGFTRRREEQLTDLAQQAARATENWLRTQPWFDGPDTIVELPNNLEPSVGESATQ
;
A
#
# COMPACT_ATOMS: atom_id res chain seq x y z
N MET A 1 5.86 56.25 -11.72
CA MET A 1 6.83 55.41 -11.03
C MET A 1 6.18 54.28 -10.23
N PHE A 2 4.89 54.05 -10.36
CA PHE A 2 4.11 53.02 -9.62
C PHE A 2 3.80 51.73 -10.38
N TRP A 3 4.19 51.58 -11.65
CA TRP A 3 3.82 50.43 -12.47
C TRP A 3 4.86 49.31 -12.53
N ARG A 4 6.01 49.53 -11.90
CA ARG A 4 7.08 48.50 -11.87
C ARG A 4 7.05 47.60 -10.61
N ALA A 5 6.27 47.97 -9.59
CA ALA A 5 6.18 47.20 -8.36
C ALA A 5 5.12 46.04 -8.42
N ALA A 6 4.16 46.13 -9.33
CA ALA A 6 3.10 45.11 -9.45
C ALA A 6 3.53 43.79 -10.15
N SER A 7 4.66 43.84 -10.89
CA SER A 7 5.12 42.66 -11.68
C SER A 7 5.95 41.67 -10.88
N LEU A 8 6.40 42.02 -9.67
CA LEU A 8 7.30 41.17 -8.86
C LEU A 8 6.56 40.26 -7.87
N CYS A 9 5.27 40.51 -7.61
CA CYS A 9 4.46 39.68 -6.70
C CYS A 9 3.81 38.47 -7.35
N LEU A 10 3.88 38.30 -8.69
CA LEU A 10 3.19 37.24 -9.39
C LEU A 10 4.01 35.95 -9.56
N LEU A 11 5.27 35.93 -9.10
CA LEU A 11 6.20 34.82 -9.29
C LEU A 11 6.34 33.88 -8.08
N LEU A 12 5.61 34.12 -6.98
CA LEU A 12 5.69 33.29 -5.76
C LEU A 12 4.53 32.30 -5.57
N LEU A 13 3.68 32.13 -6.57
CA LEU A 13 2.60 31.13 -6.56
C LEU A 13 2.99 29.81 -7.26
N ALA A 14 4.28 29.53 -7.41
CA ALA A 14 4.76 28.24 -7.87
C ALA A 14 4.57 27.21 -6.72
N GLY A 15 3.37 26.70 -6.64
CA GLY A 15 2.92 25.37 -6.36
C GLY A 15 3.68 24.54 -5.33
N CYS A 16 3.21 24.50 -4.11
CA CYS A 16 3.21 23.24 -3.36
C CYS A 16 2.05 22.38 -3.90
N SER A 17 2.22 21.71 -5.03
CA SER A 17 1.41 20.55 -5.34
C SER A 17 1.82 19.48 -4.35
N ALA A 18 0.94 19.15 -3.40
CA ALA A 18 1.07 17.94 -2.60
C ALA A 18 1.28 16.76 -3.57
N PRO A 19 2.15 15.79 -3.24
CA PRO A 19 2.38 14.64 -4.10
C PRO A 19 1.08 13.84 -4.20
N THR A 20 0.27 14.17 -5.20
CA THR A 20 -0.83 13.35 -5.65
C THR A 20 -0.22 12.12 -6.29
N GLN A 21 -0.38 11.01 -5.59
CA GLN A 21 -0.20 9.64 -6.07
C GLN A 21 0.89 9.42 -7.12
N ASP A 22 1.96 8.89 -6.64
CA ASP A 22 3.20 8.48 -7.31
C ASP A 22 3.03 7.31 -8.30
N PHE A 23 1.84 7.12 -8.87
CA PHE A 23 1.57 6.04 -9.83
C PHE A 23 2.10 6.31 -11.25
N ASN A 24 2.44 7.58 -11.55
CA ASN A 24 3.02 7.96 -12.86
C ASN A 24 4.55 8.14 -12.82
N SER A 25 5.18 7.98 -11.66
CA SER A 25 6.63 8.00 -11.59
C SER A 25 7.20 6.67 -12.08
N GLU A 26 8.38 6.75 -12.70
CA GLU A 26 9.17 5.56 -13.05
C GLU A 26 9.33 4.65 -11.83
N VAL A 27 9.01 3.36 -12.03
CA VAL A 27 9.08 2.36 -10.95
C VAL A 27 10.54 2.06 -10.68
N VAL A 28 11.04 2.52 -9.54
CA VAL A 28 12.35 2.10 -9.06
C VAL A 28 12.24 0.65 -8.55
N PRO A 29 12.96 -0.32 -9.11
CA PRO A 29 12.88 -1.71 -8.66
C PRO A 29 13.21 -1.89 -7.17
N ILE A 30 12.64 -2.92 -6.56
CA ILE A 30 13.05 -3.41 -5.24
C ILE A 30 13.90 -4.66 -5.48
N GLY A 31 15.12 -4.48 -5.97
CA GLY A 31 15.96 -5.61 -6.35
C GLY A 31 15.22 -6.59 -7.25
N ASN A 32 15.37 -7.89 -6.99
CA ASN A 32 14.76 -8.98 -7.78
C ASN A 32 13.30 -9.31 -7.37
N PHE A 33 12.60 -8.38 -6.73
CA PHE A 33 11.24 -8.56 -6.25
C PHE A 33 10.19 -8.52 -7.37
N ARG A 34 9.31 -9.53 -7.41
CA ARG A 34 8.06 -9.56 -8.14
C ARG A 34 6.94 -10.00 -7.20
N LEU A 35 5.78 -9.36 -7.30
CA LEU A 35 4.63 -9.77 -6.51
C LEU A 35 4.10 -11.14 -6.99
N GLY A 36 3.97 -12.09 -6.06
CA GLY A 36 3.21 -13.32 -6.25
C GLY A 36 1.75 -13.10 -5.86
N GLU A 37 1.48 -13.04 -4.57
CA GLU A 37 0.12 -12.90 -4.05
C GLU A 37 0.09 -11.96 -2.84
N ILE A 38 -0.99 -11.21 -2.68
CA ILE A 38 -1.34 -10.51 -1.46
C ILE A 38 -2.35 -11.34 -0.68
N VAL A 39 -2.09 -11.55 0.61
CA VAL A 39 -3.01 -12.27 1.51
C VAL A 39 -3.44 -11.31 2.61
N PRO A 40 -4.50 -10.51 2.39
CA PRO A 40 -5.00 -9.58 3.39
C PRO A 40 -5.76 -10.35 4.47
N ARG A 41 -5.54 -9.95 5.71
CA ARG A 41 -6.23 -10.49 6.89
C ARG A 41 -6.59 -9.34 7.82
N ALA A 42 -7.52 -9.60 8.69
CA ALA A 42 -7.82 -8.71 9.82
C ALA A 42 -8.02 -9.57 11.06
N GLU A 43 -7.51 -9.10 12.20
CA GLU A 43 -7.71 -9.76 13.49
C GLU A 43 -9.20 -10.00 13.76
N ALA A 44 -9.51 -11.09 14.46
CA ALA A 44 -10.89 -11.43 14.82
C ALA A 44 -11.57 -10.29 15.60
N GLU A 45 -10.81 -9.64 16.47
CA GLU A 45 -11.20 -8.45 17.20
C GLU A 45 -10.25 -7.29 16.83
N LEU A 46 -10.52 -6.62 15.69
CA LEU A 46 -9.83 -5.40 15.32
C LEU A 46 -9.95 -4.38 16.46
N THR A 47 -8.81 -4.00 17.02
CA THR A 47 -8.77 -2.99 18.08
C THR A 47 -9.22 -1.64 17.52
N LYS A 48 -10.40 -1.21 17.91
CA LYS A 48 -10.96 0.07 17.53
C LYS A 48 -10.62 1.15 18.55
N GLY A 49 -9.90 2.17 18.15
CA GLY A 49 -9.61 3.32 19.00
C GLY A 49 -10.85 4.13 19.39
N PRO A 50 -10.75 4.97 20.42
CA PRO A 50 -11.85 5.78 20.92
C PRO A 50 -12.37 6.72 19.83
N PHE A 51 -13.70 6.96 19.84
CA PHE A 51 -14.39 7.84 18.89
C PHE A 51 -14.26 7.45 17.41
N SER A 52 -13.80 6.25 17.13
CA SER A 52 -13.62 5.74 15.76
C SER A 52 -14.96 5.43 15.09
N ARG A 53 -15.06 5.64 13.77
CA ARG A 53 -16.13 5.07 12.97
C ARG A 53 -15.95 3.56 12.86
N LEU A 54 -17.06 2.85 12.67
CA LEU A 54 -16.98 1.42 12.40
C LEU A 54 -16.52 1.19 10.94
N ALA A 55 -15.55 0.30 10.80
CA ALA A 55 -15.19 -0.33 9.54
C ALA A 55 -15.18 -1.83 9.80
N SER A 56 -15.77 -2.62 8.90
CA SER A 56 -15.80 -4.06 9.03
C SER A 56 -14.41 -4.66 8.71
N ARG A 57 -14.23 -5.92 9.03
CA ARG A 57 -13.01 -6.66 8.65
C ARG A 57 -12.89 -6.75 7.14
N GLU A 58 -14.02 -6.99 6.48
CA GLU A 58 -14.13 -7.07 5.02
C GLU A 58 -13.74 -5.73 4.38
N ASP A 59 -14.24 -4.59 4.90
CA ASP A 59 -13.86 -3.26 4.41
C ASP A 59 -12.32 -3.06 4.44
N TRP A 60 -11.64 -3.53 5.51
CA TRP A 60 -10.19 -3.44 5.62
C TRP A 60 -9.46 -4.41 4.70
N MET A 61 -9.94 -5.65 4.59
CA MET A 61 -9.34 -6.65 3.70
C MET A 61 -9.40 -6.20 2.24
N ASP A 62 -10.55 -5.72 1.79
CA ASP A 62 -10.75 -5.23 0.43
C ASP A 62 -9.88 -3.99 0.13
N ALA A 63 -9.84 -3.03 1.06
CA ALA A 63 -9.02 -1.83 0.89
C ALA A 63 -7.52 -2.14 0.84
N LEU A 64 -7.04 -3.04 1.69
CA LEU A 64 -5.65 -3.47 1.71
C LEU A 64 -5.31 -4.28 0.45
N ASP A 65 -6.16 -5.22 0.05
CA ASP A 65 -5.95 -6.00 -1.17
C ASP A 65 -5.79 -5.09 -2.38
N LEU A 66 -6.73 -4.19 -2.59
CA LEU A 66 -6.71 -3.25 -3.71
C LEU A 66 -5.46 -2.36 -3.69
N ALA A 67 -5.11 -1.79 -2.54
CA ALA A 67 -3.99 -0.87 -2.41
C ALA A 67 -2.64 -1.57 -2.61
N PHE A 68 -2.46 -2.76 -2.03
CA PHE A 68 -1.23 -3.51 -2.13
C PHE A 68 -1.04 -4.12 -3.52
N ASN A 69 -2.08 -4.72 -4.11
CA ASN A 69 -2.03 -5.20 -5.49
C ASN A 69 -1.69 -4.06 -6.46
N SER A 70 -2.39 -2.93 -6.36
CA SER A 70 -2.13 -1.76 -7.22
C SER A 70 -0.69 -1.27 -7.11
N ARG A 71 -0.08 -1.32 -5.91
CA ARG A 71 1.28 -0.82 -5.70
C ARG A 71 2.36 -1.82 -6.09
N PHE A 72 2.18 -3.10 -5.75
CA PHE A 72 3.23 -4.10 -5.87
C PHE A 72 3.21 -4.88 -7.19
N SER A 73 2.08 -4.94 -7.91
CA SER A 73 1.99 -5.59 -9.23
C SER A 73 2.86 -4.94 -10.31
N ARG A 74 3.36 -3.74 -10.07
CA ARG A 74 4.21 -2.99 -10.99
C ARG A 74 5.70 -3.35 -10.92
N PHE A 75 6.11 -4.22 -9.98
CA PHE A 75 7.49 -4.68 -9.86
C PHE A 75 7.70 -5.95 -10.68
N GLU A 76 8.74 -5.95 -11.52
CA GLU A 76 9.00 -6.98 -12.53
C GLU A 76 10.32 -7.74 -12.27
N GLY A 77 10.70 -7.93 -11.00
CA GLY A 77 11.87 -8.75 -10.64
C GLY A 77 11.72 -10.21 -11.07
N GLY A 78 12.80 -10.98 -11.00
CA GLY A 78 12.83 -12.38 -11.43
C GLY A 78 12.27 -13.37 -10.42
N SER A 79 12.11 -13.00 -9.14
CA SER A 79 11.66 -13.90 -8.07
C SER A 79 10.33 -13.47 -7.48
N TYR A 80 9.43 -14.43 -7.29
CA TYR A 80 8.10 -14.17 -6.73
C TYR A 80 8.13 -14.17 -5.20
N TYR A 81 7.44 -13.19 -4.62
CA TYR A 81 7.25 -13.04 -3.19
C TYR A 81 5.79 -12.80 -2.85
N HIS A 82 5.30 -13.43 -1.79
CA HIS A 82 3.96 -13.22 -1.27
C HIS A 82 3.99 -12.33 -0.05
N LEU A 83 3.00 -11.47 0.09
CA LEU A 83 2.87 -10.57 1.21
C LEU A 83 1.62 -10.90 2.02
N GLY A 84 1.80 -11.38 3.25
CA GLY A 84 0.72 -11.49 4.22
C GLY A 84 0.56 -10.18 4.97
N ILE A 85 -0.63 -9.59 4.93
CA ILE A 85 -0.93 -8.30 5.55
C ILE A 85 -2.04 -8.51 6.58
N THR A 86 -1.78 -8.21 7.85
CA THR A 86 -2.80 -8.37 8.89
C THR A 86 -3.10 -7.04 9.55
N ALA A 87 -4.33 -6.52 9.38
CA ALA A 87 -4.81 -5.37 10.13
C ALA A 87 -5.06 -5.77 11.60
N GLU A 88 -4.43 -5.06 12.53
CA GLU A 88 -4.51 -5.34 13.98
C GLU A 88 -5.40 -4.34 14.71
N GLY A 89 -5.34 -3.08 14.30
CA GLY A 89 -6.12 -2.04 14.94
C GLY A 89 -6.21 -0.76 14.12
N TYR A 90 -7.22 0.05 14.42
CA TYR A 90 -7.42 1.30 13.73
C TYR A 90 -8.07 2.38 14.59
N VAL A 91 -7.78 3.63 14.24
CA VAL A 91 -8.57 4.80 14.62
C VAL A 91 -9.09 5.42 13.32
N HIS A 92 -10.39 5.55 13.20
CA HIS A 92 -11.03 6.14 12.02
C HIS A 92 -11.74 7.42 12.45
N ALA A 93 -11.08 8.57 12.24
CA ALA A 93 -11.55 9.86 12.73
C ALA A 93 -12.95 10.22 12.21
N LYS A 94 -13.77 10.78 13.10
CA LYS A 94 -15.10 11.30 12.73
C LYS A 94 -14.94 12.75 12.21
N PRO A 95 -15.55 13.10 11.07
CA PRO A 95 -15.57 14.48 10.61
C PRO A 95 -16.31 15.38 11.60
N GLY A 96 -15.89 16.65 11.68
CA GLY A 96 -16.60 17.68 12.45
C GLY A 96 -16.29 17.71 13.95
N MET A 97 -15.47 16.82 14.48
CA MET A 97 -14.95 16.99 15.83
C MET A 97 -13.76 17.95 15.81
N GLN A 98 -14.04 19.24 15.98
CA GLN A 98 -13.00 20.24 16.20
C GLN A 98 -12.50 20.15 17.65
N VAL A 99 -11.62 19.21 17.91
CA VAL A 99 -10.80 19.19 19.11
C VAL A 99 -9.43 19.73 18.70
N ILE A 100 -8.87 20.63 19.47
CA ILE A 100 -7.46 21.04 19.32
C ILE A 100 -6.63 19.73 19.41
N GLY A 101 -6.02 19.33 18.27
CA GLY A 101 -5.43 18.00 18.12
C GLY A 101 -6.40 16.96 17.54
N ALA A 102 -7.19 17.32 16.53
CA ALA A 102 -8.15 16.40 15.88
C ALA A 102 -7.54 15.02 15.68
N PRO A 103 -8.22 13.93 16.13
CA PRO A 103 -7.70 12.59 15.97
C PRO A 103 -7.53 12.30 14.48
N LYS A 104 -6.30 12.04 14.06
CA LYS A 104 -5.99 11.55 12.73
C LYS A 104 -6.43 10.10 12.64
N SER A 105 -6.83 9.66 11.46
CA SER A 105 -7.04 8.24 11.24
C SER A 105 -5.70 7.51 11.31
N ILE A 106 -5.68 6.34 11.92
CA ILE A 106 -4.49 5.52 12.16
C ILE A 106 -4.83 4.10 11.77
N LEU A 107 -3.91 3.41 11.11
CA LEU A 107 -3.96 1.97 10.89
C LEU A 107 -2.68 1.34 11.44
N ILE A 108 -2.83 0.29 12.24
CA ILE A 108 -1.75 -0.58 12.73
C ILE A 108 -1.93 -1.92 12.04
N PHE A 109 -0.87 -2.40 11.40
CA PHE A 109 -0.88 -3.67 10.69
C PHE A 109 0.47 -4.33 10.74
N THR A 110 0.51 -5.64 10.48
CA THR A 110 1.74 -6.41 10.34
C THR A 110 1.91 -6.96 8.94
N VAL A 111 3.17 -7.15 8.57
CA VAL A 111 3.59 -7.69 7.26
C VAL A 111 4.44 -8.93 7.49
N ILE A 112 4.15 -9.98 6.71
CA ILE A 112 4.97 -11.19 6.56
C ILE A 112 5.35 -11.30 5.09
N VAL A 113 6.61 -11.65 4.82
CA VAL A 113 7.12 -11.89 3.47
C VAL A 113 7.47 -13.36 3.32
N LEU A 114 6.91 -14.01 2.31
CA LEU A 114 7.19 -15.39 1.93
C LEU A 114 7.85 -15.38 0.55
N GLU A 115 8.97 -16.09 0.42
CA GLU A 115 9.61 -16.37 -0.87
C GLU A 115 8.94 -17.58 -1.52
N ASP A 116 8.42 -17.44 -2.73
CA ASP A 116 7.64 -18.48 -3.41
C ASP A 116 8.48 -19.74 -3.68
N HIS A 117 9.66 -19.57 -4.29
CA HIS A 117 10.50 -20.69 -4.73
C HIS A 117 10.92 -21.64 -3.59
N THR A 118 11.26 -21.09 -2.43
CA THR A 118 11.72 -21.87 -1.28
C THR A 118 10.63 -22.17 -0.26
N GLY A 119 9.51 -21.46 -0.33
CA GLY A 119 8.48 -21.48 0.70
C GLY A 119 8.94 -20.90 2.04
N LYS A 120 10.07 -20.16 2.04
CA LYS A 120 10.66 -19.60 3.25
C LYS A 120 10.00 -18.29 3.64
N ILE A 121 9.61 -18.19 4.90
CA ILE A 121 9.23 -16.90 5.48
C ILE A 121 10.51 -16.12 5.78
N LEU A 122 10.67 -14.95 5.14
CA LEU A 122 11.86 -14.11 5.27
C LEU A 122 11.83 -13.24 6.52
N THR A 123 10.64 -12.90 6.98
CA THR A 123 10.43 -12.17 8.24
C THR A 123 10.57 -13.12 9.43
N GLU A 124 11.54 -12.90 10.33
CA GLU A 124 11.67 -13.70 11.55
C GLU A 124 10.42 -13.64 12.44
N LYS A 125 9.77 -12.49 12.44
CA LYS A 125 8.49 -12.22 13.10
C LYS A 125 7.69 -11.24 12.26
N PRO A 126 6.34 -11.20 12.38
CA PRO A 126 5.54 -10.19 11.68
C PRO A 126 6.06 -8.78 11.96
N HIS A 127 6.32 -8.02 10.91
CA HIS A 127 6.81 -6.64 11.02
C HIS A 127 5.65 -5.67 11.17
N GLN A 128 5.54 -5.02 12.32
CA GLN A 128 4.45 -4.08 12.58
C GLN A 128 4.76 -2.70 12.01
N ILE A 129 3.79 -2.16 11.29
CA ILE A 129 3.83 -0.81 10.72
C ILE A 129 2.61 -0.04 11.22
N THR A 130 2.81 1.23 11.52
CA THR A 130 1.74 2.16 11.86
C THR A 130 1.73 3.29 10.86
N VAL A 131 0.58 3.54 10.22
CA VAL A 131 0.37 4.67 9.34
C VAL A 131 -0.67 5.61 9.91
N ILE A 132 -0.46 6.90 9.69
CA ILE A 132 -1.30 7.97 10.21
C ILE A 132 -1.75 8.83 9.03
N GLU A 133 -3.05 9.07 8.91
CA GLU A 133 -3.63 9.91 7.86
C GLU A 133 -2.88 11.24 7.74
N GLN A 134 -2.39 11.53 6.55
CA GLN A 134 -1.80 12.82 6.22
C GLN A 134 -2.92 13.76 5.79
N LEU A 135 -3.11 14.83 6.54
CA LEU A 135 -4.00 15.92 6.13
C LEU A 135 -3.37 16.63 4.93
N SER A 136 -3.83 16.36 3.72
CA SER A 136 -3.46 17.17 2.56
C SER A 136 -4.04 18.57 2.72
N GLY A 137 -3.25 19.63 2.40
CA GLY A 137 -3.69 21.03 2.51
C GLY A 137 -4.96 21.37 1.72
N ALA A 138 -5.31 20.57 0.70
CA ALA A 138 -6.57 20.66 -0.04
C ALA A 138 -7.81 20.35 0.82
N SER A 139 -7.66 19.58 1.90
CA SER A 139 -8.74 19.26 2.84
C SER A 139 -9.12 20.45 3.74
N PHE A 140 -8.31 21.51 3.79
CA PHE A 140 -8.52 22.67 4.68
C PHE A 140 -9.39 23.77 4.05
N LEU A 141 -9.47 23.85 2.72
CA LEU A 141 -10.10 24.99 2.00
C LEU A 141 -11.39 24.64 1.25
N GLY A 142 -11.77 23.38 1.20
CA GLY A 142 -13.03 22.95 0.59
C GLY A 142 -14.01 22.47 1.65
N SER A 143 -15.30 22.46 1.36
CA SER A 143 -16.42 21.91 2.15
C SER A 143 -16.25 20.43 2.57
N GLY A 144 -15.02 20.00 2.75
CA GLY A 144 -14.52 18.65 2.94
C GLY A 144 -14.57 18.11 4.36
N PHE A 145 -15.44 18.65 5.23
CA PHE A 145 -15.71 18.03 6.54
C PHE A 145 -16.41 16.66 6.43
N THR A 146 -16.74 16.22 5.22
CA THR A 146 -17.41 14.95 4.96
C THR A 146 -16.63 14.07 4.00
N ARG A 147 -15.35 13.82 4.29
CA ARG A 147 -14.67 12.70 3.62
C ARG A 147 -15.49 11.45 3.87
N ARG A 148 -15.82 10.74 2.78
CA ARG A 148 -16.52 9.47 2.88
C ARG A 148 -15.65 8.49 3.63
N ARG A 149 -16.26 7.57 4.37
CA ARG A 149 -15.56 6.52 5.10
C ARG A 149 -14.62 5.73 4.18
N GLU A 150 -15.10 5.42 2.98
CA GLU A 150 -14.37 4.67 1.96
C GLU A 150 -13.10 5.40 1.50
N GLU A 151 -13.15 6.71 1.35
CA GLU A 151 -11.98 7.53 0.97
C GLU A 151 -10.88 7.47 2.05
N GLN A 152 -11.26 7.52 3.32
CA GLN A 152 -10.31 7.43 4.43
C GLN A 152 -9.68 6.04 4.53
N LEU A 153 -10.47 4.97 4.33
CA LEU A 153 -9.96 3.59 4.28
C LEU A 153 -8.97 3.41 3.14
N THR A 154 -9.34 3.86 1.94
CA THR A 154 -8.48 3.79 0.75
C THR A 154 -7.17 4.55 0.97
N ASP A 155 -7.22 5.76 1.51
CA ASP A 155 -6.03 6.57 1.78
C ASP A 155 -5.09 5.89 2.79
N LEU A 156 -5.63 5.32 3.87
CA LEU A 156 -4.83 4.60 4.86
C LEU A 156 -4.22 3.32 4.27
N ALA A 157 -4.98 2.57 3.48
CA ALA A 157 -4.49 1.37 2.81
C ALA A 157 -3.38 1.69 1.80
N GLN A 158 -3.51 2.78 1.03
CA GLN A 158 -2.47 3.25 0.12
C GLN A 158 -1.20 3.70 0.87
N GLN A 159 -1.36 4.38 2.00
CA GLN A 159 -0.23 4.74 2.86
C GLN A 159 0.43 3.50 3.47
N ALA A 160 -0.36 2.48 3.84
CA ALA A 160 0.16 1.20 4.32
C ALA A 160 1.00 0.50 3.25
N ALA A 161 0.51 0.42 2.02
CA ALA A 161 1.25 -0.16 0.90
C ALA A 161 2.56 0.61 0.62
N ARG A 162 2.53 1.96 0.67
CA ARG A 162 3.73 2.79 0.52
C ARG A 162 4.73 2.58 1.66
N ALA A 163 4.26 2.54 2.90
CA ALA A 163 5.13 2.30 4.06
C ALA A 163 5.79 0.92 4.00
N THR A 164 5.04 -0.08 3.54
CA THR A 164 5.56 -1.43 3.32
C THR A 164 6.63 -1.44 2.22
N GLU A 165 6.41 -0.77 1.09
CA GLU A 165 7.44 -0.66 0.03
C GLU A 165 8.71 -0.02 0.58
N ASN A 166 8.61 1.08 1.31
CA ASN A 166 9.76 1.76 1.90
C ASN A 166 10.52 0.84 2.86
N TRP A 167 9.81 0.05 3.65
CA TRP A 167 10.43 -0.95 4.53
C TRP A 167 11.08 -2.08 3.74
N LEU A 168 10.42 -2.65 2.72
CA LEU A 168 10.99 -3.71 1.88
C LEU A 168 12.30 -3.27 1.22
N ARG A 169 12.40 -2.00 0.79
CA ARG A 169 13.65 -1.43 0.22
C ARG A 169 14.83 -1.42 1.19
N THR A 170 14.59 -1.55 2.48
CA THR A 170 15.66 -1.63 3.50
C THR A 170 16.09 -3.07 3.79
N GLN A 171 15.41 -4.06 3.18
CA GLN A 171 15.70 -5.47 3.46
C GLN A 171 16.71 -6.03 2.47
N PRO A 172 17.64 -6.91 2.92
CA PRO A 172 18.67 -7.51 2.06
C PRO A 172 18.17 -8.74 1.28
N TRP A 173 16.85 -8.94 1.19
CA TRP A 173 16.27 -10.19 0.69
C TRP A 173 16.21 -10.28 -0.84
N PHE A 174 16.31 -9.13 -1.52
CA PHE A 174 16.01 -9.02 -2.93
C PHE A 174 17.24 -8.80 -3.81
N ASP A 175 18.45 -8.94 -3.24
CA ASP A 175 19.73 -8.70 -3.92
C ASP A 175 20.20 -9.88 -4.79
N GLY A 176 19.33 -10.86 -5.04
CA GLY A 176 19.67 -12.02 -5.88
C GLY A 176 19.89 -11.63 -7.34
N PRO A 177 20.64 -12.45 -8.12
CA PRO A 177 20.75 -12.24 -9.56
C PRO A 177 19.34 -12.33 -10.19
N ASP A 178 19.11 -11.54 -11.25
CA ASP A 178 17.88 -11.57 -12.07
C ASP A 178 17.74 -12.93 -12.77
N THR A 179 17.56 -13.99 -12.01
CA THR A 179 17.35 -15.32 -12.55
C THR A 179 15.88 -15.42 -12.90
N ILE A 180 15.55 -15.09 -14.15
CA ILE A 180 14.30 -15.53 -14.75
C ILE A 180 14.40 -17.07 -14.74
N VAL A 181 13.77 -17.70 -13.76
CA VAL A 181 13.52 -19.15 -13.83
C VAL A 181 12.44 -19.33 -14.87
N GLU A 182 12.85 -19.51 -16.12
CA GLU A 182 11.98 -19.98 -17.19
C GLU A 182 11.41 -21.32 -16.71
N LEU A 183 10.11 -21.35 -16.39
CA LEU A 183 9.42 -22.58 -16.07
C LEU A 183 9.66 -23.57 -17.21
N PRO A 184 10.12 -24.79 -16.93
CA PRO A 184 10.35 -25.77 -17.97
C PRO A 184 9.02 -26.02 -18.70
N ASN A 185 9.03 -25.78 -20.01
CA ASN A 185 7.87 -25.82 -20.89
C ASN A 185 7.43 -27.28 -21.22
N ASN A 186 7.48 -28.21 -20.27
CA ASN A 186 7.26 -29.64 -20.46
C ASN A 186 5.92 -30.13 -19.89
N LEU A 187 4.90 -29.30 -19.98
CA LEU A 187 3.52 -29.81 -19.87
C LEU A 187 2.92 -29.98 -21.26
N GLU A 188 3.58 -30.81 -22.10
CA GLU A 188 2.85 -31.43 -23.20
C GLU A 188 1.84 -32.44 -22.61
N PRO A 189 0.55 -32.32 -22.92
CA PRO A 189 -0.41 -33.32 -22.52
C PRO A 189 -0.04 -34.59 -23.27
N SER A 190 0.34 -35.64 -22.53
CA SER A 190 0.46 -36.98 -23.11
C SER A 190 -0.89 -37.42 -23.65
N VAL A 191 -1.08 -37.24 -24.94
CA VAL A 191 -2.20 -37.84 -25.67
C VAL A 191 -2.00 -39.35 -25.62
N GLY A 192 -2.83 -40.02 -24.80
CA GLY A 192 -2.87 -41.46 -24.70
C GLY A 192 -3.21 -42.07 -26.08
N GLU A 193 -2.23 -42.74 -26.63
CA GLU A 193 -2.38 -43.59 -27.81
C GLU A 193 -3.32 -44.75 -27.49
N SER A 194 -4.51 -44.70 -28.02
CA SER A 194 -5.47 -45.82 -28.00
C SER A 194 -4.93 -46.93 -28.87
N ALA A 195 -4.40 -47.97 -28.28
CA ALA A 195 -4.11 -49.22 -28.99
C ALA A 195 -5.41 -49.94 -29.29
N THR A 196 -5.75 -49.97 -30.58
CA THR A 196 -6.73 -50.85 -31.19
C THR A 196 -6.09 -52.23 -31.34
N GLN A 197 -6.65 -53.25 -30.73
CA GLN A 197 -6.78 -54.62 -31.28
C GLN A 197 -7.94 -55.31 -30.59
#